data_7586adc84c2a3753cb7a5717f203ca8d
#
_entry.id   7586adc84c2a3753cb7a5717f203ca8d
#
_cell.length_a   1.000
_cell.length_b   1.000
_cell.length_c   1.000
_cell.angle_alpha   90.00
_cell.angle_beta   90.00
_cell.angle_gamma   90.00
#
_symmetry.space_group_name_H-M   'P 1'
#
loop_
_entity.id
_entity.type
_entity.pdbx_description
1 polymer ?
#
loop_
_entity_poly.entity_id
_entity_poly.type
_entity_poly.pdbx_seq_one_letter_code
_entity_poly.pdbx_strand_id
1 'polypeptide(L)'
;MAYKDSYLWRLRQAVGSDLVLMPGAMVAVQREDQRVLLTKRADDGTWCLPAGAAEPGGSFARTAIDELAEETGIEVSERDLIPFGCLSEAEAHTIHYPSGDVTHCFALLFLARAWRGDPVPDGDESTETRFVSLGEAPDPLHPPTAHALDLLSSYLGSGAFQVH
;
A
#
# COMPACT_ATOMS: atom_id res chain seq x y z
N MET A 1 -4.71 -7.53 -8.97
CA MET A 1 -5.52 -7.44 -10.26
C MET A 1 -4.90 -6.34 -11.09
N ALA A 2 -4.59 -6.58 -12.36
CA ALA A 2 -4.00 -5.55 -13.21
C ALA A 2 -4.89 -4.30 -13.24
N TYR A 3 -4.32 -3.10 -13.19
CA TYR A 3 -5.05 -1.83 -13.23
C TYR A 3 -6.12 -1.79 -14.31
N LYS A 4 -5.80 -2.30 -15.51
CA LYS A 4 -6.77 -2.45 -16.60
C LYS A 4 -7.84 -3.46 -16.20
N ASP A 5 -9.10 -3.08 -16.35
CA ASP A 5 -10.31 -3.81 -15.95
C ASP A 5 -10.66 -3.73 -14.45
N SER A 6 -9.87 -3.03 -13.61
CA SER A 6 -10.23 -2.72 -12.23
C SER A 6 -11.43 -1.77 -12.14
N TYR A 7 -12.04 -1.65 -10.95
CA TYR A 7 -13.11 -0.67 -10.71
C TYR A 7 -12.63 0.76 -10.99
N LEU A 8 -11.44 1.12 -10.53
CA LEU A 8 -10.88 2.45 -10.75
C LEU A 8 -10.69 2.74 -12.25
N TRP A 9 -10.18 1.77 -13.00
CA TRP A 9 -10.05 1.90 -14.46
C TRP A 9 -11.40 2.13 -15.14
N ARG A 10 -12.44 1.33 -14.80
CA ARG A 10 -13.81 1.52 -15.33
C ARG A 10 -14.39 2.87 -14.95
N LEU A 11 -14.18 3.32 -13.70
CA LEU A 11 -14.62 4.64 -13.26
C LEU A 11 -13.96 5.75 -14.08
N ARG A 12 -12.65 5.65 -14.36
CA ARG A 12 -11.91 6.60 -15.19
C ARG A 12 -12.46 6.70 -16.61
N GLN A 13 -12.97 5.61 -17.20
CA GLN A 13 -13.62 5.66 -18.51
C GLN A 13 -14.89 6.54 -18.50
N ALA A 14 -15.54 6.71 -17.37
CA ALA A 14 -16.76 7.51 -17.23
C ALA A 14 -16.47 8.96 -16.82
N VAL A 15 -15.50 9.20 -15.92
CA VAL A 15 -15.24 10.53 -15.34
C VAL A 15 -13.97 11.21 -15.87
N GLY A 16 -13.17 10.51 -16.69
CA GLY A 16 -11.91 11.06 -17.18
C GLY A 16 -10.91 11.32 -16.06
N SER A 17 -10.21 12.44 -16.13
CA SER A 17 -9.16 12.83 -15.20
C SER A 17 -9.68 13.63 -13.98
N ASP A 18 -10.99 13.78 -13.82
CA ASP A 18 -11.55 14.44 -12.64
C ASP A 18 -11.11 13.75 -11.35
N LEU A 19 -11.06 14.52 -10.26
CA LEU A 19 -10.70 13.96 -8.95
C LEU A 19 -11.66 12.84 -8.55
N VAL A 20 -11.09 11.68 -8.21
CA VAL A 20 -11.85 10.57 -7.62
C VAL A 20 -11.35 10.27 -6.20
N LEU A 21 -12.26 9.85 -5.33
CA LEU A 21 -11.90 9.30 -4.03
C LEU A 21 -11.61 7.81 -4.19
N MET A 22 -10.46 7.35 -3.71
CA MET A 22 -10.02 5.97 -3.84
C MET A 22 -9.81 5.34 -2.46
N PRO A 23 -10.75 4.53 -1.99
CA PRO A 23 -10.50 3.68 -0.83
C PRO A 23 -9.50 2.58 -1.21
N GLY A 24 -8.58 2.27 -0.29
CA GLY A 24 -7.56 1.25 -0.50
C GLY A 24 -6.95 0.76 0.80
N ALA A 25 -5.99 -0.14 0.69
CA ALA A 25 -5.25 -0.67 1.84
C ALA A 25 -3.75 -0.73 1.53
N MET A 26 -2.93 -0.63 2.59
CA MET A 26 -1.48 -0.83 2.54
C MET A 26 -1.08 -1.82 3.62
N VAL A 27 -0.04 -2.62 3.36
CA VAL A 27 0.44 -3.64 4.30
C VAL A 27 1.91 -3.47 4.61
N ALA A 28 2.23 -3.27 5.89
CA ALA A 28 3.59 -3.38 6.42
C ALA A 28 3.83 -4.81 6.90
N VAL A 29 4.55 -5.61 6.12
CA VAL A 29 5.01 -6.95 6.54
C VAL A 29 6.29 -6.77 7.33
N GLN A 30 6.27 -7.08 8.64
CA GLN A 30 7.39 -6.85 9.55
C GLN A 30 7.99 -8.16 10.05
N ARG A 31 9.29 -8.35 9.82
CA ARG A 31 10.07 -9.49 10.31
C ARG A 31 10.39 -9.35 11.80
N GLU A 32 10.86 -10.46 12.41
CA GLU A 32 11.33 -10.50 13.80
C GLU A 32 12.49 -9.51 14.08
N ASP A 33 13.34 -9.26 13.07
CA ASP A 33 14.43 -8.27 13.14
C ASP A 33 13.96 -6.82 12.95
N GLN A 34 12.65 -6.58 13.01
CA GLN A 34 11.96 -5.28 12.87
C GLN A 34 12.04 -4.65 11.48
N ARG A 35 12.60 -5.31 10.47
CA ARG A 35 12.62 -4.82 9.10
C ARG A 35 11.25 -4.99 8.46
N VAL A 36 10.91 -4.04 7.60
CA VAL A 36 9.64 -3.97 6.88
C VAL A 36 9.86 -4.21 5.38
N LEU A 37 8.97 -4.97 4.76
CA LEU A 37 9.00 -5.25 3.33
C LEU A 37 8.57 -4.01 2.55
N LEU A 38 9.38 -3.64 1.56
CA LEU A 38 9.03 -2.69 0.50
C LEU A 38 9.10 -3.38 -0.86
N THR A 39 8.28 -2.92 -1.78
CA THR A 39 8.31 -3.26 -3.21
C THR A 39 8.79 -2.04 -4.00
N LYS A 40 9.44 -2.25 -5.12
CA LYS A 40 9.86 -1.18 -6.03
C LYS A 40 8.91 -1.15 -7.22
N ARG A 41 8.23 -0.04 -7.39
CA ARG A 41 7.23 0.17 -8.46
C ARG A 41 7.88 0.08 -9.84
N ALA A 42 7.19 -0.57 -10.78
CA ALA A 42 7.65 -0.69 -12.16
C ALA A 42 7.45 0.60 -12.98
N ASP A 43 6.43 1.42 -12.63
CA ASP A 43 6.05 2.60 -13.40
C ASP A 43 6.95 3.82 -13.17
N ASP A 44 7.40 4.07 -11.94
CA ASP A 44 8.20 5.25 -11.58
C ASP A 44 9.49 4.96 -10.80
N GLY A 45 9.70 3.69 -10.42
CA GLY A 45 10.89 3.22 -9.69
C GLY A 45 10.95 3.64 -8.22
N THR A 46 9.87 4.20 -7.67
CA THR A 46 9.79 4.52 -6.23
C THR A 46 9.59 3.26 -5.41
N TRP A 47 10.03 3.30 -4.15
CA TRP A 47 9.79 2.23 -3.20
C TRP A 47 8.50 2.47 -2.44
N CYS A 48 7.68 1.43 -2.27
CA CYS A 48 6.41 1.53 -1.57
C CYS A 48 6.14 0.32 -0.67
N LEU A 49 5.22 0.47 0.26
CA LEU A 49 4.54 -0.66 0.88
C LEU A 49 3.60 -1.30 -0.14
N PRO A 50 3.43 -2.63 -0.15
CA PRO A 50 2.37 -3.29 -0.92
C PRO A 50 1.02 -2.64 -0.66
N ALA A 51 0.32 -2.23 -1.73
CA ALA A 51 -0.88 -1.41 -1.59
C ALA A 51 -1.72 -1.39 -2.86
N GLY A 52 -3.04 -1.32 -2.70
CA GLY A 52 -3.93 -1.13 -3.83
C GLY A 52 -5.31 -0.60 -3.51
N ALA A 53 -6.09 -0.41 -4.56
CA ALA A 53 -7.43 0.12 -4.49
C ALA A 53 -8.44 -0.98 -4.13
N ALA A 54 -9.43 -0.63 -3.30
CA ALA A 54 -10.50 -1.55 -2.98
C ALA A 54 -11.44 -1.77 -4.18
N GLU A 55 -11.77 -3.02 -4.43
CA GLU A 55 -12.77 -3.41 -5.44
C GLU A 55 -14.18 -3.52 -4.83
N PRO A 56 -15.25 -3.26 -5.61
CA PRO A 56 -16.63 -3.38 -5.15
C PRO A 56 -16.94 -4.76 -4.58
N GLY A 57 -17.50 -4.79 -3.38
CA GLY A 57 -17.81 -6.02 -2.65
C GLY A 57 -16.66 -6.55 -1.79
N GLY A 58 -15.46 -5.94 -1.88
CA GLY A 58 -14.32 -6.23 -1.02
C GLY A 58 -14.38 -5.50 0.33
N SER A 59 -13.38 -5.78 1.16
CA SER A 59 -13.09 -5.06 2.41
C SER A 59 -11.66 -4.57 2.40
N PHE A 60 -11.29 -3.65 3.29
CA PHE A 60 -9.88 -3.23 3.42
C PHE A 60 -8.95 -4.40 3.72
N ALA A 61 -9.38 -5.34 4.57
CA ALA A 61 -8.59 -6.53 4.88
C ALA A 61 -8.42 -7.43 3.64
N ARG A 62 -9.49 -7.62 2.86
CA ARG A 62 -9.42 -8.40 1.61
C ARG A 62 -8.51 -7.73 0.59
N THR A 63 -8.64 -6.41 0.39
CA THR A 63 -7.74 -5.64 -0.48
C THR A 63 -6.28 -5.82 -0.06
N ALA A 64 -5.98 -5.67 1.24
CA ALA A 64 -4.64 -5.84 1.78
C ALA A 64 -4.04 -7.24 1.50
N ILE A 65 -4.85 -8.30 1.65
CA ILE A 65 -4.43 -9.69 1.39
C ILE A 65 -4.15 -9.90 -0.09
N ASP A 66 -5.07 -9.47 -0.95
CA ASP A 66 -4.99 -9.70 -2.39
C ASP A 66 -3.80 -8.95 -3.00
N GLU A 67 -3.64 -7.66 -2.68
CA GLU A 67 -2.53 -6.85 -3.19
C GLU A 67 -1.17 -7.38 -2.71
N LEU A 68 -1.06 -7.75 -1.42
CA LEU A 68 0.17 -8.35 -0.91
C LEU A 68 0.54 -9.64 -1.65
N ALA A 69 -0.45 -10.50 -1.91
CA ALA A 69 -0.23 -11.74 -2.63
C ALA A 69 0.10 -11.51 -4.12
N GLU A 70 -0.57 -10.56 -4.78
CA GLU A 70 -0.36 -10.22 -6.18
C GLU A 70 1.02 -9.59 -6.40
N GLU A 71 1.40 -8.58 -5.62
CA GLU A 71 2.67 -7.86 -5.79
C GLU A 71 3.91 -8.64 -5.31
N THR A 72 3.74 -9.55 -4.33
CA THR A 72 4.90 -10.14 -3.63
C THR A 72 4.86 -11.66 -3.48
N GLY A 73 3.75 -12.33 -3.79
CA GLY A 73 3.58 -13.76 -3.53
C GLY A 73 3.44 -14.15 -2.05
N ILE A 74 3.41 -13.17 -1.14
CA ILE A 74 3.22 -13.41 0.31
C ILE A 74 1.73 -13.65 0.61
N GLU A 75 1.46 -14.70 1.40
CA GLU A 75 0.12 -15.01 1.90
C GLU A 75 0.00 -14.64 3.38
N VAL A 76 -1.01 -13.84 3.73
CA VAL A 76 -1.36 -13.49 5.10
C VAL A 76 -2.81 -13.86 5.39
N SER A 77 -3.09 -14.32 6.61
CA SER A 77 -4.47 -14.56 7.04
C SER A 77 -5.10 -13.25 7.55
N GLU A 78 -6.38 -13.04 7.31
CA GLU A 78 -7.09 -11.83 7.78
C GLU A 78 -6.94 -11.61 9.29
N ARG A 79 -6.96 -12.67 10.10
CA ARG A 79 -6.77 -12.61 11.55
C ARG A 79 -5.38 -12.13 11.99
N ASP A 80 -4.38 -12.19 11.10
CA ASP A 80 -3.00 -11.80 11.34
C ASP A 80 -2.73 -10.36 10.87
N LEU A 81 -3.74 -9.69 10.29
CA LEU A 81 -3.70 -8.28 9.95
C LEU A 81 -4.08 -7.42 11.16
N ILE A 82 -3.18 -6.54 11.57
CA ILE A 82 -3.37 -5.62 12.68
C ILE A 82 -3.53 -4.21 12.11
N PRO A 83 -4.72 -3.59 12.17
CA PRO A 83 -4.88 -2.21 11.70
C PRO A 83 -4.12 -1.28 12.63
N PHE A 84 -3.23 -0.45 12.07
CA PHE A 84 -2.41 0.46 12.87
C PHE A 84 -2.62 1.94 12.56
N GLY A 85 -3.24 2.28 11.43
CA GLY A 85 -3.50 3.65 11.07
C GLY A 85 -4.30 3.81 9.78
N CYS A 86 -4.58 5.04 9.41
CA CYS A 86 -5.15 5.40 8.12
C CYS A 86 -4.54 6.68 7.55
N LEU A 87 -4.54 6.77 6.23
CA LEU A 87 -4.18 7.94 5.44
C LEU A 87 -5.46 8.50 4.83
N SER A 88 -5.73 9.80 5.03
CA SER A 88 -6.96 10.42 4.54
C SER A 88 -6.84 11.91 4.25
N GLU A 89 -5.76 12.57 4.69
CA GLU A 89 -5.62 14.02 4.53
C GLU A 89 -5.41 14.41 3.07
N ALA A 90 -6.30 15.26 2.54
CA ALA A 90 -6.33 15.59 1.12
C ALA A 90 -5.03 16.22 0.61
N GLU A 91 -4.42 17.11 1.40
CA GLU A 91 -3.19 17.81 1.01
C GLU A 91 -2.01 16.84 0.84
N ALA A 92 -1.94 15.79 1.69
CA ALA A 92 -0.86 14.82 1.68
C ALA A 92 -1.11 13.59 0.79
N HIS A 93 -2.40 13.24 0.58
CA HIS A 93 -2.76 11.97 -0.08
C HIS A 93 -3.54 12.14 -1.39
N THR A 94 -3.53 13.34 -1.99
CA THR A 94 -3.99 13.55 -3.36
C THR A 94 -2.82 13.37 -4.32
N ILE A 95 -2.92 12.35 -5.17
CA ILE A 95 -1.90 11.99 -6.16
C ILE A 95 -2.31 12.57 -7.51
N HIS A 96 -1.38 13.28 -8.15
CA HIS A 96 -1.49 13.75 -9.51
C HIS A 96 -0.61 12.88 -10.41
N TYR A 97 -1.22 12.07 -11.25
CA TYR A 97 -0.51 11.16 -12.14
C TYR A 97 -0.04 11.86 -13.42
N PRO A 98 1.03 11.36 -14.08
CA PRO A 98 1.49 11.90 -15.37
C PRO A 98 0.42 11.84 -16.48
N SER A 99 -0.55 10.93 -16.39
CA SER A 99 -1.72 10.84 -17.25
C SER A 99 -2.67 12.05 -17.14
N GLY A 100 -2.52 12.86 -16.10
CA GLY A 100 -3.43 13.94 -15.72
C GLY A 100 -4.52 13.52 -14.74
N ASP A 101 -4.61 12.24 -14.40
CA ASP A 101 -5.56 11.72 -13.42
C ASP A 101 -5.27 12.28 -12.03
N VAL A 102 -6.32 12.57 -11.26
CA VAL A 102 -6.23 13.04 -9.89
C VAL A 102 -6.98 12.09 -8.96
N THR A 103 -6.29 11.59 -7.95
CA THR A 103 -6.87 10.61 -7.01
C THR A 103 -6.57 11.03 -5.58
N HIS A 104 -7.61 11.22 -4.76
CA HIS A 104 -7.48 11.38 -3.32
C HIS A 104 -7.64 10.00 -2.66
N CYS A 105 -6.55 9.50 -2.07
CA CYS A 105 -6.46 8.19 -1.47
C CYS A 105 -6.93 8.18 -0.02
N PHE A 106 -7.77 7.21 0.32
CA PHE A 106 -8.13 6.85 1.68
C PHE A 106 -7.64 5.43 1.92
N ALA A 107 -6.57 5.25 2.67
CA ALA A 107 -5.98 3.93 2.87
C ALA A 107 -6.01 3.50 4.33
N LEU A 108 -6.51 2.28 4.59
CA LEU A 108 -6.32 1.62 5.88
C LEU A 108 -4.97 0.90 5.88
N LEU A 109 -4.20 1.12 6.95
CA LEU A 109 -2.85 0.59 7.11
C LEU A 109 -2.86 -0.64 8.01
N PHE A 110 -2.32 -1.75 7.51
CA PHE A 110 -2.18 -2.99 8.25
C PHE A 110 -0.73 -3.37 8.52
N LEU A 111 -0.48 -3.91 9.70
CA LEU A 111 0.77 -4.56 10.08
C LEU A 111 0.54 -6.08 10.08
N ALA A 112 1.42 -6.83 9.40
CA ALA A 112 1.45 -8.28 9.40
C ALA A 112 2.81 -8.77 9.93
N ARG A 113 2.80 -9.64 10.96
CA ARG A 113 3.98 -10.25 11.55
C ARG A 113 4.03 -11.76 11.38
N ALA A 114 2.98 -12.33 10.82
CA ALA A 114 2.88 -13.75 10.48
C ALA A 114 2.38 -13.88 9.04
N TRP A 115 3.14 -14.59 8.22
CA TRP A 115 2.84 -14.83 6.81
C TRP A 115 3.44 -16.13 6.33
N ARG A 116 3.15 -16.51 5.08
CA ARG A 116 3.75 -17.64 4.36
C ARG A 116 4.33 -17.16 3.03
N GLY A 117 5.30 -17.90 2.53
CA GLY A 117 6.00 -17.60 1.28
C GLY A 117 7.19 -16.67 1.47
N ASP A 118 8.01 -16.58 0.45
CA ASP A 118 9.13 -15.65 0.35
C ASP A 118 8.72 -14.52 -0.62
N PRO A 119 9.08 -13.26 -0.33
CA PRO A 119 8.69 -12.16 -1.20
C PRO A 119 9.42 -12.24 -2.54
N VAL A 120 8.65 -12.31 -3.60
CA VAL A 120 9.12 -12.31 -4.99
C VAL A 120 8.31 -11.24 -5.74
N PRO A 121 8.95 -10.28 -6.42
CA PRO A 121 8.22 -9.29 -7.21
C PRO A 121 7.48 -9.98 -8.35
N ASP A 122 6.28 -9.49 -8.70
CA ASP A 122 5.48 -10.03 -9.79
C ASP A 122 6.07 -9.75 -11.19
N GLY A 123 6.92 -8.72 -11.28
CA GLY A 123 7.58 -8.30 -12.52
C GLY A 123 6.72 -7.42 -13.43
N ASP A 124 5.49 -7.15 -13.07
CA ASP A 124 4.56 -6.29 -13.81
C ASP A 124 4.33 -4.96 -13.08
N GLU A 125 3.86 -5.00 -11.84
CA GLU A 125 3.64 -3.82 -10.99
C GLU A 125 4.84 -3.56 -10.07
N SER A 126 5.56 -4.61 -9.66
CA SER A 126 6.77 -4.55 -8.83
C SER A 126 7.98 -5.21 -9.49
N THR A 127 9.15 -4.58 -9.37
CA THR A 127 10.40 -5.05 -9.98
C THR A 127 11.40 -5.60 -8.96
N GLU A 128 11.31 -5.17 -7.71
CA GLU A 128 12.16 -5.61 -6.60
C GLU A 128 11.36 -5.70 -5.32
N THR A 129 11.79 -6.59 -4.41
CA THR A 129 11.32 -6.65 -3.03
C THR A 129 12.50 -6.57 -2.08
N ARG A 130 12.35 -5.84 -0.96
CA ARG A 130 13.43 -5.68 0.02
C ARG A 130 12.90 -5.46 1.43
N PHE A 131 13.48 -6.16 2.41
CA PHE A 131 13.29 -5.84 3.81
C PHE A 131 14.26 -4.74 4.27
N VAL A 132 13.74 -3.64 4.81
CA VAL A 132 14.51 -2.47 5.23
C VAL A 132 14.20 -2.08 6.68
N SER A 133 15.17 -1.49 7.38
CA SER A 133 14.90 -0.84 8.66
C SER A 133 14.10 0.44 8.43
N LEU A 134 13.18 0.79 9.35
CA LEU A 134 12.32 1.98 9.20
C LEU A 134 13.12 3.28 9.00
N GLY A 135 14.29 3.39 9.64
CA GLY A 135 15.17 4.56 9.49
C GLY A 135 16.12 4.52 8.29
N GLU A 136 16.11 3.44 7.49
CA GLU A 136 17.02 3.20 6.36
C GLU A 136 16.24 2.86 5.08
N ALA A 137 15.04 3.41 4.95
CA ALA A 137 14.24 3.23 3.75
C ALA A 137 14.96 3.78 2.52
N PRO A 138 14.93 3.07 1.38
CA PRO A 138 15.61 3.51 0.17
C PRO A 138 14.91 4.73 -0.46
N ASP A 139 15.66 5.54 -1.17
CA ASP A 139 15.17 6.70 -1.90
C ASP A 139 15.14 6.40 -3.42
N PRO A 140 14.13 6.86 -4.18
CA PRO A 140 12.96 7.61 -3.72
C PRO A 140 11.86 6.72 -3.14
N LEU A 141 11.19 7.22 -2.10
CA LEU A 141 9.97 6.63 -1.56
C LEU A 141 8.72 7.20 -2.24
N HIS A 142 7.74 6.36 -2.48
CA HIS A 142 6.39 6.79 -2.83
C HIS A 142 5.79 7.61 -1.68
N PRO A 143 5.26 8.83 -1.91
CA PRO A 143 4.87 9.74 -0.83
C PRO A 143 3.92 9.14 0.23
N PRO A 144 2.83 8.43 -0.11
CA PRO A 144 1.98 7.77 0.88
C PRO A 144 2.74 6.75 1.75
N THR A 145 3.76 6.08 1.19
CA THR A 145 4.58 5.13 1.95
C THR A 145 5.42 5.83 3.01
N ALA A 146 6.00 6.99 2.72
CA ALA A 146 6.76 7.75 3.70
C ALA A 146 5.89 8.04 4.94
N HIS A 147 4.69 8.58 4.74
CA HIS A 147 3.73 8.82 5.82
C HIS A 147 3.34 7.52 6.56
N ALA A 148 3.08 6.44 5.83
CA ALA A 148 2.71 5.16 6.44
C ALA A 148 3.82 4.59 7.33
N LEU A 149 5.11 4.73 6.94
CA LEU A 149 6.26 4.31 7.75
C LEU A 149 6.40 5.17 9.02
N ASP A 150 6.14 6.47 8.96
CA ASP A 150 6.13 7.37 10.12
C ASP A 150 5.02 6.99 11.10
N LEU A 151 3.80 6.70 10.58
CA LEU A 151 2.69 6.23 11.39
C LEU A 151 2.97 4.85 12.01
N LEU A 152 3.62 3.94 11.26
CA LEU A 152 4.04 2.64 11.80
C LEU A 152 5.02 2.83 12.96
N SER A 153 6.02 3.68 12.81
CA SER A 153 6.98 3.99 13.89
C SER A 153 6.27 4.52 15.13
N SER A 154 5.30 5.43 14.96
CA SER A 154 4.49 5.98 16.06
C SER A 154 3.62 4.92 16.72
N TYR A 155 3.00 4.04 15.91
CA TYR A 155 2.21 2.92 16.42
C TYR A 155 3.06 1.93 17.21
N LEU A 156 4.24 1.57 16.71
CA LEU A 156 5.15 0.64 17.41
C LEU A 156 5.61 1.17 18.77
N GLY A 157 5.72 2.50 18.92
CA GLY A 157 6.10 3.14 20.18
C GLY A 157 4.94 3.33 21.16
N SER A 158 3.71 3.53 20.67
CA SER A 158 2.56 3.91 21.50
C SER A 158 1.48 2.82 21.64
N GLY A 159 1.37 1.93 20.67
CA GLY A 159 0.26 0.99 20.53
C GLY A 159 -1.06 1.63 20.10
N ALA A 160 -1.08 2.95 19.89
CA ALA A 160 -2.29 3.67 19.52
C ALA A 160 -2.48 3.72 18.00
N PHE A 161 -3.71 3.56 17.52
CA PHE A 161 -4.07 3.73 16.12
C PHE A 161 -3.76 5.17 15.65
N GLN A 162 -3.15 5.29 14.48
CA GLN A 162 -2.65 6.55 13.94
C GLN A 162 -3.56 7.06 12.81
N VAL A 163 -3.68 8.38 12.66
CA VAL A 163 -4.44 9.04 11.59
C VAL A 163 -3.59 10.14 10.97
N HIS A 164 -3.55 10.19 9.64
CA HIS A 164 -2.89 11.24 8.88
C HIS A 164 -3.78 11.71 7.73
#